data_415f085f2a9bbfb5afec20ccdb25a7f4
#
_entry.id   415f085f2a9bbfb5afec20ccdb25a7f4
#
_cell.length_a   1.000
_cell.length_b   1.000
_cell.length_c   1.000
_cell.angle_alpha   90.00
_cell.angle_beta   90.00
_cell.angle_gamma   90.00
#
_symmetry.space_group_name_H-M   'P 1'
#
loop_
_entity.id
_entity.type
_entity.pdbx_description
1 polymer ?
#
loop_
_entity_poly.entity_id
_entity_poly.type
_entity_poly.pdbx_seq_one_letter_code
_entity_poly.pdbx_strand_id
1 'polypeptide(L)'
;NNGANKGFVIVAGDDNVEPILGYSTTGTFDENNIPANMKVWLEGYEEQIALASESKTANGQMSYASIEKEAIAPLVSATWGQGAPYNNQCPVVGTSANPSVTGCVATAMAQIMYYPKWPETSTAIPAYSINYKDIGLVTFDALEATTFDWNNMLPDYNGSESAEEQAAVAELMK
;
A
#
# COMPACT_ATOMS: atom_id res chain seq x y z
N ASN A 1 6.42 3.69 29.58
CA ASN A 1 7.82 3.58 29.17
C ASN A 1 8.59 2.77 30.21
N ASN A 2 9.10 1.61 29.84
CA ASN A 2 9.68 0.61 30.77
C ASN A 2 11.23 0.76 30.92
N GLY A 3 11.75 1.98 30.77
CA GLY A 3 13.17 2.29 30.78
C GLY A 3 13.82 2.23 29.40
N ALA A 4 15.10 2.61 29.31
CA ALA A 4 15.81 2.72 28.05
C ALA A 4 15.76 1.42 27.21
N ASN A 5 15.29 1.51 25.98
CA ASN A 5 15.22 0.44 24.99
C ASN A 5 14.29 -0.76 25.31
N LYS A 6 13.31 -0.59 26.20
CA LYS A 6 12.38 -1.66 26.59
C LYS A 6 10.98 -1.56 25.97
N GLY A 7 10.83 -0.71 24.97
CA GLY A 7 9.54 -0.47 24.33
C GLY A 7 8.64 0.49 25.11
N PHE A 8 7.50 0.78 24.52
CA PHE A 8 6.49 1.67 25.09
C PHE A 8 5.09 1.28 24.62
N VAL A 9 4.09 1.77 25.33
CA VAL A 9 2.66 1.65 24.96
C VAL A 9 2.07 3.04 25.00
N ILE A 10 1.25 3.38 24.02
CA ILE A 10 0.44 4.58 23.96
C ILE A 10 -0.98 4.20 24.36
N VAL A 11 -1.48 4.79 25.41
CA VAL A 11 -2.77 4.48 26.01
C VAL A 11 -3.69 5.68 25.83
N ALA A 12 -4.93 5.45 25.44
CA ALA A 12 -5.95 6.48 25.41
C ALA A 12 -6.23 7.01 26.80
N GLY A 13 -6.46 8.33 26.91
CA GLY A 13 -6.89 8.99 28.15
C GLY A 13 -8.40 9.03 28.35
N ASP A 14 -9.17 8.35 27.52
CA ASP A 14 -10.62 8.32 27.51
C ASP A 14 -11.13 6.87 27.46
N ASP A 15 -12.03 6.51 28.38
CA ASP A 15 -12.59 5.15 28.47
C ASP A 15 -13.60 4.82 27.37
N ASN A 16 -13.83 5.74 26.45
CA ASN A 16 -14.82 5.63 25.37
C ASN A 16 -14.23 5.12 24.07
N VAL A 17 -12.91 4.90 24.02
CA VAL A 17 -12.19 4.40 22.87
C VAL A 17 -11.31 3.20 23.27
N GLU A 18 -10.76 2.52 22.28
CA GLU A 18 -9.80 1.45 22.53
C GLU A 18 -8.66 1.95 23.43
N PRO A 19 -8.36 1.23 24.54
CA PRO A 19 -7.40 1.70 25.53
C PRO A 19 -5.96 1.71 24.99
N ILE A 20 -5.60 0.84 24.05
CA ILE A 20 -4.25 0.77 23.48
C ILE A 20 -4.27 1.32 22.06
N LEU A 21 -3.71 2.52 21.86
CA LEU A 21 -3.62 3.16 20.56
C LEU A 21 -2.44 2.64 19.74
N GLY A 22 -1.37 2.22 20.40
CA GLY A 22 -0.20 1.67 19.75
C GLY A 22 0.87 1.22 20.74
N TYR A 23 1.82 0.42 20.27
CA TYR A 23 2.95 -0.02 21.09
C TYR A 23 4.19 -0.30 20.26
N SER A 24 5.34 -0.28 20.92
CA SER A 24 6.58 -0.81 20.38
C SER A 24 7.24 -1.70 21.40
N THR A 25 7.82 -2.81 20.95
CA THR A 25 8.57 -3.74 21.80
C THR A 25 10.02 -3.30 22.04
N THR A 26 10.48 -2.29 21.33
CA THR A 26 11.85 -1.73 21.41
C THR A 26 11.83 -0.22 21.44
N GLY A 27 12.95 0.40 21.80
CA GLY A 27 13.08 1.85 21.82
C GLY A 27 12.40 2.52 23.01
N THR A 28 12.31 3.83 22.95
CA THR A 28 11.68 4.71 23.96
C THR A 28 10.83 5.75 23.27
N PHE A 29 9.77 6.18 23.93
CA PHE A 29 8.97 7.33 23.51
C PHE A 29 9.53 8.59 24.15
N ASP A 30 9.93 9.57 23.35
CA ASP A 30 10.41 10.89 23.79
C ASP A 30 9.41 11.96 23.35
N GLU A 31 8.67 12.50 24.30
CA GLU A 31 7.65 13.54 24.07
C GLU A 31 8.22 14.83 23.47
N ASN A 32 9.53 15.10 23.72
CA ASN A 32 10.18 16.30 23.21
C ASN A 32 10.74 16.12 21.77
N ASN A 33 10.75 14.90 21.28
CA ASN A 33 11.31 14.56 19.96
C ASN A 33 10.44 13.54 19.21
N ILE A 34 9.17 13.88 19.01
CA ILE A 34 8.22 13.04 18.26
C ILE A 34 8.46 13.25 16.75
N PRO A 35 8.71 12.19 15.96
CA PRO A 35 8.79 12.28 14.51
C PRO A 35 7.51 12.88 13.89
N ALA A 36 7.65 13.68 12.82
CA ALA A 36 6.54 14.42 12.23
C ALA A 36 5.36 13.53 11.80
N ASN A 37 5.63 12.35 11.22
CA ASN A 37 4.61 11.38 10.85
C ASN A 37 3.87 10.81 12.07
N MET A 38 4.56 10.55 13.16
CA MET A 38 3.96 10.07 14.40
C MET A 38 3.12 11.17 15.08
N LYS A 39 3.54 12.44 14.96
CA LYS A 39 2.78 13.56 15.48
C LYS A 39 1.43 13.68 14.79
N VAL A 40 1.40 13.66 13.46
CA VAL A 40 0.16 13.68 12.67
C VAL A 40 -0.76 12.51 13.02
N TRP A 41 -0.18 11.33 13.26
CA TRP A 41 -0.94 10.15 13.66
C TRP A 41 -1.57 10.32 15.06
N LEU A 42 -0.85 10.88 16.02
CA LEU A 42 -1.37 11.16 17.37
C LEU A 42 -2.46 12.24 17.33
N GLU A 43 -2.27 13.31 16.56
CA GLU A 43 -3.28 14.36 16.35
C GLU A 43 -4.59 13.78 15.78
N GLY A 44 -4.49 12.84 14.84
CA GLY A 44 -5.67 12.13 14.31
C GLY A 44 -6.41 11.31 15.37
N TYR A 45 -5.73 10.72 16.34
CA TYR A 45 -6.37 10.06 17.49
C TYR A 45 -7.02 11.04 18.45
N GLU A 46 -6.37 12.19 18.72
CA GLU A 46 -6.96 13.24 19.57
C GLU A 46 -8.31 13.71 19.00
N GLU A 47 -8.39 13.95 17.69
CA GLU A 47 -9.63 14.33 17.02
C GLU A 47 -10.71 13.22 17.13
N GLN A 48 -10.34 11.96 16.91
CA GLN A 48 -11.27 10.83 17.02
C GLN A 48 -11.80 10.63 18.43
N ILE A 49 -10.93 10.79 19.45
CA ILE A 49 -11.31 10.70 20.85
C ILE A 49 -12.27 11.84 21.23
N ALA A 50 -11.98 13.06 20.77
CA ALA A 50 -12.86 14.22 21.00
C ALA A 50 -14.25 13.98 20.41
N LEU A 51 -14.36 13.51 19.16
CA LEU A 51 -15.63 13.18 18.51
C LEU A 51 -16.37 12.03 19.23
N ALA A 52 -15.67 11.01 19.70
CA ALA A 52 -16.25 9.91 20.46
C ALA A 52 -16.82 10.39 21.81
N SER A 53 -16.13 11.31 22.47
CA SER A 53 -16.58 11.90 23.74
C SER A 53 -17.80 12.81 23.54
N GLU A 54 -17.86 13.60 22.46
CA GLU A 54 -19.00 14.46 22.14
C GLU A 54 -20.25 13.65 21.81
N SER A 55 -20.12 12.54 21.07
CA SER A 55 -21.26 11.70 20.71
C SER A 55 -21.90 10.99 21.91
N LYS A 56 -21.22 10.87 23.04
CA LYS A 56 -21.78 10.29 24.29
C LYS A 56 -22.68 11.20 25.08
N THR A 57 -22.51 12.51 24.96
CA THR A 57 -23.41 13.45 25.64
C THR A 57 -24.83 13.40 25.07
N ALA A 58 -25.02 12.80 23.90
CA ALA A 58 -26.33 12.64 23.26
C ALA A 58 -27.04 11.30 23.57
N ASN A 59 -26.33 10.23 23.91
CA ASN A 59 -26.94 8.90 24.12
C ASN A 59 -26.16 8.09 25.17
N GLY A 60 -26.41 8.31 26.46
CA GLY A 60 -25.79 7.57 27.55
C GLY A 60 -25.51 6.10 27.25
N GLN A 61 -24.25 5.68 27.43
CA GLN A 61 -23.70 4.34 27.21
C GLN A 61 -23.76 3.86 25.75
N MET A 62 -22.71 4.10 24.99
CA MET A 62 -22.39 3.19 23.90
C MET A 62 -22.01 1.85 24.52
N SER A 63 -22.96 0.93 24.59
CA SER A 63 -22.66 -0.47 24.66
C SER A 63 -21.79 -0.77 23.44
N TYR A 64 -20.53 -1.19 23.62
CA TYR A 64 -19.86 -1.99 22.64
C TYR A 64 -20.60 -3.33 22.56
N ALA A 65 -21.80 -3.31 21.99
CA ALA A 65 -22.33 -4.51 21.40
C ALA A 65 -21.24 -4.88 20.38
N SER A 66 -20.56 -5.97 20.65
CA SER A 66 -19.74 -6.63 19.65
C SER A 66 -20.66 -6.82 18.46
N ILE A 67 -20.59 -5.91 17.50
CA ILE A 67 -21.13 -6.16 16.17
C ILE A 67 -20.23 -7.31 15.73
N GLU A 68 -20.73 -8.51 15.83
CA GLU A 68 -20.11 -9.65 15.16
C GLU A 68 -20.14 -9.30 13.68
N LYS A 69 -19.07 -8.64 13.24
CA LYS A 69 -18.85 -8.43 11.82
C LYS A 69 -18.50 -9.80 11.27
N GLU A 70 -19.33 -10.29 10.37
CA GLU A 70 -18.97 -11.47 9.59
C GLU A 70 -17.56 -11.27 9.02
N ALA A 71 -16.74 -12.31 9.12
CA ALA A 71 -15.41 -12.28 8.56
C ALA A 71 -15.51 -12.04 7.04
N ILE A 72 -14.87 -10.99 6.55
CA ILE A 72 -14.78 -10.73 5.12
C ILE A 72 -13.63 -11.57 4.59
N ALA A 73 -13.90 -12.44 3.61
CA ALA A 73 -12.85 -13.16 2.91
C ALA A 73 -11.88 -12.19 2.20
N PRO A 74 -10.61 -12.56 2.02
CA PRO A 74 -9.67 -11.74 1.27
C PRO A 74 -10.23 -11.37 -0.10
N LEU A 75 -10.26 -10.08 -0.41
CA LEU A 75 -10.78 -9.55 -1.68
C LEU A 75 -9.75 -9.68 -2.82
N VAL A 76 -8.47 -9.50 -2.49
CA VAL A 76 -7.36 -9.61 -3.45
C VAL A 76 -6.98 -11.07 -3.55
N SER A 77 -7.19 -11.65 -4.74
CA SER A 77 -6.86 -13.06 -5.04
C SER A 77 -5.55 -13.20 -5.84
N ALA A 78 -5.01 -12.10 -6.38
CA ALA A 78 -3.79 -12.13 -7.17
C ALA A 78 -2.56 -12.40 -6.31
N THR A 79 -1.68 -13.31 -6.78
CA THR A 79 -0.42 -13.70 -6.11
C THR A 79 0.79 -13.23 -6.90
N TRP A 80 0.69 -12.09 -7.57
CA TRP A 80 1.67 -11.57 -8.51
C TRP A 80 3.01 -11.22 -7.88
N GLY A 81 4.08 -11.51 -8.63
CA GLY A 81 5.45 -11.19 -8.29
C GLY A 81 5.99 -9.95 -9.01
N GLN A 82 7.30 -9.74 -8.95
CA GLN A 82 7.98 -8.58 -9.53
C GLN A 82 8.87 -8.94 -10.73
N GLY A 83 9.12 -10.21 -10.98
CA GLY A 83 9.92 -10.72 -12.10
C GLY A 83 9.03 -11.07 -13.30
N ALA A 84 9.55 -11.89 -14.24
CA ALA A 84 8.76 -12.38 -15.37
C ALA A 84 7.56 -13.24 -14.90
N PRO A 85 6.40 -13.15 -15.58
CA PRO A 85 6.12 -12.36 -16.78
C PRO A 85 5.77 -10.88 -16.48
N TYR A 86 5.57 -10.50 -15.23
CA TYR A 86 5.07 -9.19 -14.81
C TYR A 86 5.94 -8.02 -15.30
N ASN A 87 7.25 -8.19 -15.33
CA ASN A 87 8.21 -7.16 -15.74
C ASN A 87 8.63 -7.24 -17.21
N ASN A 88 7.96 -8.02 -18.05
CA ASN A 88 8.37 -8.21 -19.45
C ASN A 88 8.38 -6.91 -20.25
N GLN A 89 7.61 -5.91 -19.85
CA GLN A 89 7.56 -4.59 -20.47
C GLN A 89 8.25 -3.49 -19.65
N CYS A 90 8.87 -3.83 -18.52
CA CYS A 90 9.64 -2.87 -17.75
C CYS A 90 10.93 -2.46 -18.49
N PRO A 91 11.42 -1.23 -18.28
CA PRO A 91 12.62 -0.76 -18.96
C PRO A 91 13.88 -1.53 -18.53
N VAL A 92 14.79 -1.69 -19.47
CA VAL A 92 16.16 -2.16 -19.20
C VAL A 92 17.01 -0.92 -18.89
N VAL A 93 17.63 -0.87 -17.72
CA VAL A 93 18.45 0.26 -17.29
C VAL A 93 19.88 -0.15 -16.95
N GLY A 94 20.81 0.79 -17.14
CA GLY A 94 22.22 0.57 -16.88
C GLY A 94 22.82 -0.49 -17.82
N THR A 95 23.61 -1.41 -17.25
CA THR A 95 24.29 -2.51 -17.97
C THR A 95 23.53 -3.84 -17.88
N SER A 96 22.31 -3.85 -17.39
CA SER A 96 21.50 -5.06 -17.28
C SER A 96 21.16 -5.62 -18.66
N ALA A 97 21.12 -6.95 -18.78
CA ALA A 97 20.57 -7.63 -19.96
C ALA A 97 19.05 -7.93 -19.83
N ASN A 98 18.50 -7.73 -18.64
CA ASN A 98 17.10 -8.06 -18.32
C ASN A 98 16.32 -6.81 -17.93
N PRO A 99 14.99 -6.81 -18.11
CA PRO A 99 14.12 -5.77 -17.60
C PRO A 99 14.28 -5.57 -16.09
N SER A 100 14.06 -4.34 -15.66
CA SER A 100 13.97 -4.03 -14.23
C SER A 100 12.79 -4.77 -13.59
N VAL A 101 12.84 -5.03 -12.29
CA VAL A 101 11.67 -5.54 -11.57
C VAL A 101 10.59 -4.45 -11.48
N THR A 102 9.33 -4.84 -11.40
CA THR A 102 8.19 -3.90 -11.31
C THR A 102 8.23 -3.02 -10.05
N GLY A 103 8.81 -3.53 -8.97
CA GLY A 103 8.81 -2.89 -7.66
C GLY A 103 7.59 -3.26 -6.81
N CYS A 104 7.79 -3.35 -5.50
CA CYS A 104 6.76 -3.84 -4.56
C CYS A 104 5.51 -2.96 -4.52
N VAL A 105 5.65 -1.64 -4.64
CA VAL A 105 4.52 -0.70 -4.61
C VAL A 105 3.66 -0.85 -5.87
N ALA A 106 4.27 -0.89 -7.06
CA ALA A 106 3.55 -1.08 -8.31
C ALA A 106 2.83 -2.43 -8.34
N THR A 107 3.50 -3.50 -7.89
CA THR A 107 2.90 -4.85 -7.80
C THR A 107 1.69 -4.86 -6.86
N ALA A 108 1.78 -4.26 -5.68
CA ALA A 108 0.68 -4.19 -4.73
C ALA A 108 -0.50 -3.36 -5.29
N MET A 109 -0.23 -2.23 -5.95
CA MET A 109 -1.26 -1.44 -6.61
C MET A 109 -1.96 -2.22 -7.72
N ALA A 110 -1.21 -2.90 -8.57
CA ALA A 110 -1.76 -3.69 -9.66
C ALA A 110 -2.66 -4.83 -9.15
N GLN A 111 -2.29 -5.51 -8.06
CA GLN A 111 -3.13 -6.52 -7.42
C GLN A 111 -4.45 -5.94 -6.89
N ILE A 112 -4.41 -4.73 -6.32
CA ILE A 112 -5.62 -4.04 -5.86
C ILE A 112 -6.49 -3.63 -7.05
N MET A 113 -5.89 -3.11 -8.13
CA MET A 113 -6.60 -2.71 -9.35
C MET A 113 -7.26 -3.92 -10.06
N TYR A 114 -6.62 -5.09 -10.00
CA TYR A 114 -7.13 -6.32 -10.59
C TYR A 114 -8.44 -6.79 -9.96
N TYR A 115 -8.66 -6.56 -8.68
CA TYR A 115 -9.88 -6.98 -7.98
C TYR A 115 -11.15 -6.35 -8.60
N PRO A 116 -11.28 -5.02 -8.74
CA PRO A 116 -12.41 -4.40 -9.41
C PRO A 116 -12.28 -4.36 -10.94
N LYS A 117 -11.13 -4.80 -11.51
CA LYS A 117 -10.79 -4.64 -12.94
C LYS A 117 -10.90 -3.19 -13.41
N TRP A 118 -10.29 -2.28 -12.65
CA TRP A 118 -10.39 -0.84 -12.87
C TRP A 118 -9.04 -0.14 -12.62
N PRO A 119 -8.72 0.93 -13.36
CA PRO A 119 -9.51 1.57 -14.43
C PRO A 119 -9.53 0.76 -15.74
N GLU A 120 -10.45 1.07 -16.64
CA GLU A 120 -10.49 0.45 -17.97
C GLU A 120 -9.29 0.90 -18.82
N THR A 121 -8.90 2.17 -18.68
CA THR A 121 -7.82 2.79 -19.47
C THR A 121 -6.90 3.59 -18.55
N SER A 122 -5.59 3.49 -18.77
CA SER A 122 -4.61 4.34 -18.09
C SER A 122 -4.64 5.77 -18.61
N THR A 123 -4.00 6.69 -17.88
CA THR A 123 -3.63 8.01 -18.41
C THR A 123 -2.25 7.93 -19.06
N ALA A 124 -2.01 8.78 -20.08
CA ALA A 124 -0.68 8.92 -20.67
C ALA A 124 0.32 9.49 -19.65
N ILE A 125 1.54 9.03 -19.71
CA ILE A 125 2.66 9.52 -18.87
C ILE A 125 3.65 10.21 -19.81
N PRO A 126 3.98 11.50 -19.61
CA PRO A 126 4.97 12.18 -20.43
C PRO A 126 6.36 11.61 -20.23
N ALA A 127 7.23 11.75 -21.22
CA ALA A 127 8.64 11.41 -21.09
C ALA A 127 9.28 12.17 -19.91
N TYR A 128 10.14 11.48 -19.16
CA TYR A 128 10.82 12.05 -18.00
C TYR A 128 12.23 11.47 -17.84
N SER A 129 13.05 12.12 -17.01
CA SER A 129 14.40 11.64 -16.73
C SER A 129 14.64 11.60 -15.23
N ILE A 130 15.35 10.58 -14.78
CA ILE A 130 15.79 10.40 -13.39
C ILE A 130 17.30 10.25 -13.36
N ASN A 131 17.94 10.94 -12.44
CA ASN A 131 19.37 10.78 -12.19
C ASN A 131 19.58 9.77 -11.04
N TYR A 132 19.92 8.55 -11.39
CA TYR A 132 20.25 7.49 -10.44
C TYR A 132 21.69 7.63 -9.96
N LYS A 133 21.93 7.43 -8.67
CA LYS A 133 23.24 7.57 -8.04
C LYS A 133 24.31 6.72 -8.72
N ASP A 134 23.97 5.47 -9.07
CA ASP A 134 24.92 4.46 -9.53
C ASP A 134 24.91 4.24 -11.04
N ILE A 135 23.88 4.75 -11.76
CA ILE A 135 23.68 4.54 -13.19
C ILE A 135 23.80 5.85 -13.98
N GLY A 136 23.60 7.00 -13.30
CA GLY A 136 23.55 8.32 -13.92
C GLY A 136 22.16 8.67 -14.45
N LEU A 137 22.10 9.60 -15.40
CA LEU A 137 20.85 10.09 -16.00
C LEU A 137 20.25 9.02 -16.91
N VAL A 138 19.03 8.60 -16.61
CA VAL A 138 18.22 7.70 -17.44
C VAL A 138 16.98 8.45 -17.89
N THR A 139 16.71 8.43 -19.20
CA THR A 139 15.51 9.01 -19.80
C THR A 139 14.54 7.91 -20.17
N PHE A 140 13.29 8.09 -19.81
CA PHE A 140 12.18 7.21 -20.15
C PHE A 140 11.29 7.90 -21.18
N ASP A 141 10.93 7.17 -22.21
CA ASP A 141 10.01 7.65 -23.24
C ASP A 141 8.60 7.84 -22.66
N ALA A 142 7.79 8.67 -23.34
CA ALA A 142 6.39 8.82 -22.99
C ALA A 142 5.65 7.48 -23.15
N LEU A 143 4.71 7.22 -22.24
CA LEU A 143 3.78 6.10 -22.35
C LEU A 143 2.41 6.66 -22.74
N GLU A 144 1.86 6.15 -23.83
CA GLU A 144 0.51 6.49 -24.27
C GLU A 144 -0.53 5.87 -23.34
N ALA A 145 -1.72 6.46 -23.33
CA ALA A 145 -2.85 5.86 -22.61
C ALA A 145 -3.19 4.50 -23.23
N THR A 146 -3.36 3.50 -22.39
CA THR A 146 -3.59 2.10 -22.80
C THR A 146 -4.87 1.57 -22.17
N THR A 147 -5.66 0.84 -22.92
CA THR A 147 -6.80 0.06 -22.40
C THR A 147 -6.28 -1.27 -21.87
N PHE A 148 -6.56 -1.56 -20.61
CA PHE A 148 -6.10 -2.79 -19.96
C PHE A 148 -6.96 -3.98 -20.34
N ASP A 149 -6.33 -5.07 -20.72
CA ASP A 149 -7.00 -6.34 -21.04
C ASP A 149 -7.22 -7.19 -19.78
N TRP A 150 -8.12 -6.71 -18.91
CA TRP A 150 -8.45 -7.37 -17.65
C TRP A 150 -8.92 -8.82 -17.80
N ASN A 151 -9.47 -9.20 -18.95
CA ASN A 151 -10.02 -10.53 -19.17
C ASN A 151 -8.94 -11.58 -19.44
N ASN A 152 -7.80 -11.14 -19.96
CA ASN A 152 -6.63 -12.00 -20.18
C ASN A 152 -5.63 -11.96 -19.00
N MET A 153 -5.91 -11.19 -17.94
CA MET A 153 -5.11 -11.27 -16.73
C MET A 153 -5.55 -12.43 -15.84
N LEU A 154 -4.60 -13.20 -15.34
CA LEU A 154 -4.82 -14.33 -14.45
C LEU A 154 -4.45 -13.96 -12.99
N PRO A 155 -5.10 -14.57 -11.99
CA PRO A 155 -4.75 -14.32 -10.59
C PRO A 155 -3.38 -14.89 -10.20
N ASP A 156 -2.89 -15.89 -10.94
CA ASP A 156 -1.62 -16.55 -10.70
C ASP A 156 -0.95 -16.92 -12.03
N TYR A 157 0.40 -16.91 -12.05
CA TYR A 157 1.23 -17.22 -13.21
C TYR A 157 2.26 -18.28 -12.84
N ASN A 158 2.18 -19.44 -13.46
CA ASN A 158 2.99 -20.64 -13.16
C ASN A 158 3.85 -21.13 -14.33
N GLY A 159 3.86 -20.39 -15.46
CA GLY A 159 4.65 -20.68 -16.64
C GLY A 159 3.90 -21.45 -17.74
N SER A 160 2.58 -21.65 -17.59
CA SER A 160 1.72 -22.28 -18.60
C SER A 160 0.85 -21.27 -19.38
N GLU A 161 0.99 -20.00 -19.08
CA GLU A 161 0.16 -18.92 -19.63
C GLU A 161 0.50 -18.65 -21.09
N SER A 162 -0.49 -18.25 -21.86
CA SER A 162 -0.34 -17.80 -23.24
C SER A 162 0.47 -16.49 -23.31
N ALA A 163 0.95 -16.15 -24.50
CA ALA A 163 1.65 -14.90 -24.72
C ALA A 163 0.75 -13.67 -24.47
N GLU A 164 -0.54 -13.80 -24.79
CA GLU A 164 -1.55 -12.76 -24.57
C GLU A 164 -1.79 -12.52 -23.08
N GLU A 165 -1.90 -13.58 -22.28
CA GLU A 165 -2.07 -13.47 -20.81
C GLU A 165 -0.84 -12.84 -20.15
N GLN A 166 0.37 -13.22 -20.55
CA GLN A 166 1.60 -12.61 -20.07
C GLN A 166 1.71 -11.13 -20.48
N ALA A 167 1.34 -10.80 -21.73
CA ALA A 167 1.37 -9.44 -22.22
C ALA A 167 0.37 -8.53 -21.47
N ALA A 168 -0.82 -9.04 -21.16
CA ALA A 168 -1.86 -8.30 -20.44
C ALA A 168 -1.38 -7.85 -19.06
N VAL A 169 -0.81 -8.75 -18.26
CA VAL A 169 -0.30 -8.38 -16.93
C VAL A 169 0.94 -7.50 -17.00
N ALA A 170 1.82 -7.73 -17.97
CA ALA A 170 3.02 -6.92 -18.16
C ALA A 170 2.69 -5.47 -18.56
N GLU A 171 1.62 -5.27 -19.34
CA GLU A 171 1.16 -3.93 -19.73
C GLU A 171 0.61 -3.14 -18.52
N LEU A 172 -0.05 -3.78 -17.56
CA LEU A 172 -0.49 -3.15 -16.34
C LEU A 172 0.68 -2.73 -15.44
N MET A 173 1.77 -3.50 -15.46
CA MET A 173 2.95 -3.34 -14.60
C MET A 173 4.04 -2.45 -15.19
N LYS A 174 3.89 -1.98 -16.41
CA LYS A 174 4.84 -1.13 -17.16
C LYS A 174 5.02 0.29 -16.59
#